data_18db46ac430e6a527e23ada0ccc6cc10
#
_entry.id   18db46ac430e6a527e23ada0ccc6cc10
#
_cell.length_a   1.000
_cell.length_b   1.000
_cell.length_c   1.000
_cell.angle_alpha   90.00
_cell.angle_beta   90.00
_cell.angle_gamma   90.00
#
_symmetry.space_group_name_H-M   'P 1'
#
loop_
_entity.id
_entity.type
_entity.pdbx_description
1 polymer ?
#
loop_
_entity_poly.entity_id
_entity_poly.type
_entity_poly.pdbx_seq_one_letter_code
_entity_poly.pdbx_strand_id
1 'polypeptide(L)'
;MMPWQEFVLEHAHKVLPDGRWRTPLVGTTVARQNGKSFLMNMRIIAGLFLWDEPVQIGSAHRLSTSFEQFRNLEAIIANSDYLSKQVKKIRLRHGEEEIETLKGCRFIIRASGSASRGVSGVSTLHLDELREMRDLETYSSLRYTLMAAKNPMVLSYTNAGESTSLILNQLRERAMAAIAGADDPEI
;
A
#
# COMPACT_ATOMS: atom_id res chain seq x y z
N MET A 1 -8.60 -12.58 -11.81
CA MET A 1 -7.64 -12.59 -10.68
C MET A 1 -6.92 -13.94 -10.68
N MET A 2 -5.62 -13.97 -10.40
CA MET A 2 -4.85 -15.22 -10.31
C MET A 2 -5.02 -15.84 -8.91
N PRO A 3 -4.91 -17.17 -8.74
CA PRO A 3 -5.09 -17.83 -7.42
C PRO A 3 -4.19 -17.28 -6.31
N TRP A 4 -2.96 -16.94 -6.61
CA TRP A 4 -2.05 -16.36 -5.62
C TRP A 4 -2.46 -14.95 -5.17
N GLN A 5 -3.10 -14.15 -6.04
CA GLN A 5 -3.61 -12.82 -5.68
C GLN A 5 -4.81 -12.93 -4.75
N GLU A 6 -5.70 -13.89 -5.02
CA GLU A 6 -6.82 -14.22 -4.15
C GLU A 6 -6.35 -14.68 -2.78
N PHE A 7 -5.37 -15.59 -2.75
CA PHE A 7 -4.72 -16.03 -1.50
C PHE A 7 -4.17 -14.85 -0.69
N VAL A 8 -3.41 -13.93 -1.32
CA VAL A 8 -2.86 -12.76 -0.62
C VAL A 8 -3.97 -11.85 -0.09
N LEU A 9 -4.98 -11.54 -0.91
CA LEU A 9 -6.09 -10.69 -0.47
C LEU A 9 -6.87 -11.31 0.70
N GLU A 10 -7.16 -12.59 0.64
CA GLU A 10 -7.87 -13.30 1.70
C GLU A 10 -7.07 -13.34 3.01
N HIS A 11 -5.77 -13.67 2.94
CA HIS A 11 -4.97 -13.90 4.14
C HIS A 11 -4.43 -12.60 4.76
N ALA A 12 -4.09 -11.60 3.94
CA ALA A 12 -3.62 -10.31 4.40
C ALA A 12 -4.71 -9.50 5.14
N HIS A 13 -5.99 -9.76 4.84
CA HIS A 13 -7.10 -8.96 5.39
C HIS A 13 -7.93 -9.70 6.44
N LYS A 14 -7.36 -10.74 7.05
CA LYS A 14 -7.94 -11.36 8.25
C LYS A 14 -7.92 -10.37 9.40
N VAL A 15 -9.02 -10.34 10.15
CA VAL A 15 -9.19 -9.44 11.30
C VAL A 15 -9.19 -10.22 12.61
N LEU A 16 -8.74 -9.56 13.65
CA LEU A 16 -8.88 -10.00 15.03
C LEU A 16 -10.33 -9.77 15.53
N PRO A 17 -10.73 -10.35 16.67
CA PRO A 17 -12.07 -10.12 17.23
C PRO A 17 -12.41 -8.66 17.52
N ASP A 18 -11.40 -7.81 17.72
CA ASP A 18 -11.55 -6.37 17.95
C ASP A 18 -11.63 -5.55 16.64
N GLY A 19 -11.62 -6.20 15.46
CA GLY A 19 -11.70 -5.59 14.15
C GLY A 19 -10.37 -5.06 13.59
N ARG A 20 -9.27 -5.21 14.31
CA ARG A 20 -7.94 -4.83 13.79
C ARG A 20 -7.42 -5.87 12.80
N TRP A 21 -6.58 -5.42 11.87
CA TRP A 21 -5.86 -6.33 10.99
C TRP A 21 -5.02 -7.31 11.80
N ARG A 22 -5.15 -8.59 11.50
CA ARG A 22 -4.33 -9.62 12.15
C ARG A 22 -2.85 -9.48 11.82
N THR A 23 -2.57 -9.05 10.58
CA THR A 23 -1.23 -8.87 10.05
C THR A 23 -1.09 -7.44 9.50
N PRO A 24 -0.61 -6.48 10.31
CA PRO A 24 -0.51 -5.09 9.88
C PRO A 24 0.65 -4.82 8.92
N LEU A 25 1.57 -5.76 8.72
CA LEU A 25 2.68 -5.66 7.78
C LEU A 25 2.65 -6.85 6.80
N VAL A 26 2.40 -6.57 5.53
CA VAL A 26 2.30 -7.59 4.46
C VAL A 26 3.30 -7.31 3.36
N GLY A 27 4.13 -8.30 3.04
CA GLY A 27 5.08 -8.26 1.94
C GLY A 27 4.71 -9.23 0.82
N THR A 28 4.59 -8.73 -0.40
CA THR A 28 4.34 -9.55 -1.60
C THR A 28 5.53 -9.48 -2.53
N THR A 29 6.27 -10.59 -2.64
CA THR A 29 7.41 -10.70 -3.55
C THR A 29 7.08 -11.69 -4.66
N VAL A 30 6.99 -11.20 -5.91
CA VAL A 30 6.69 -12.01 -7.10
C VAL A 30 7.54 -11.56 -8.29
N ALA A 31 7.70 -12.41 -9.30
CA ALA A 31 8.42 -12.06 -10.50
C ALA A 31 7.78 -10.88 -11.25
N ARG A 32 8.55 -10.22 -12.12
CA ARG A 32 8.04 -9.14 -12.98
C ARG A 32 6.87 -9.63 -13.84
N GLN A 33 5.96 -8.72 -14.17
CA GLN A 33 4.78 -8.97 -15.02
C GLN A 33 3.81 -10.05 -14.51
N ASN A 34 3.85 -10.35 -13.23
CA ASN A 34 2.95 -11.31 -12.57
C ASN A 34 1.76 -10.66 -11.85
N GLY A 35 1.39 -9.42 -12.19
CA GLY A 35 0.16 -8.81 -11.71
C GLY A 35 0.23 -8.17 -10.32
N LYS A 36 1.42 -7.74 -9.84
CA LYS A 36 1.57 -6.94 -8.61
C LYS A 36 0.67 -5.71 -8.60
N SER A 37 0.72 -4.92 -9.69
CA SER A 37 -0.05 -3.68 -9.81
C SER A 37 -1.55 -3.92 -9.78
N PHE A 38 -2.01 -5.06 -10.33
CA PHE A 38 -3.42 -5.45 -10.21
C PHE A 38 -3.80 -5.70 -8.75
N LEU A 39 -2.99 -6.47 -8.01
CA LEU A 39 -3.22 -6.73 -6.59
C LEU A 39 -3.28 -5.44 -5.78
N MET A 40 -2.33 -4.52 -6.01
CA MET A 40 -2.29 -3.22 -5.36
C MET A 40 -3.54 -2.38 -5.68
N ASN A 41 -3.97 -2.33 -6.96
CA ASN A 41 -5.19 -1.61 -7.35
C ASN A 41 -6.44 -2.16 -6.66
N MET A 42 -6.60 -3.49 -6.62
CA MET A 42 -7.74 -4.12 -5.94
C MET A 42 -7.75 -3.78 -4.46
N ARG A 43 -6.59 -3.78 -3.81
CA ARG A 43 -6.48 -3.41 -2.39
C ARG A 43 -6.81 -1.95 -2.13
N ILE A 44 -6.34 -1.03 -2.98
CA ILE A 44 -6.65 0.40 -2.88
C ILE A 44 -8.16 0.63 -3.05
N ILE A 45 -8.77 0.00 -4.06
CA ILE A 45 -10.21 0.10 -4.31
C ILE A 45 -11.00 -0.43 -3.11
N ALA A 46 -10.63 -1.57 -2.56
CA ALA A 46 -11.28 -2.11 -1.37
C ALA A 46 -11.19 -1.14 -0.18
N GLY A 47 -10.03 -0.54 0.06
CA GLY A 47 -9.85 0.45 1.13
C GLY A 47 -10.70 1.70 0.94
N LEU A 48 -10.79 2.22 -0.30
CA LEU A 48 -11.55 3.43 -0.61
C LEU A 48 -13.07 3.25 -0.57
N PHE A 49 -13.58 2.11 -1.08
CA PHE A 49 -15.00 1.96 -1.37
C PHE A 49 -15.70 0.89 -0.53
N LEU A 50 -14.95 -0.03 0.10
CA LEU A 50 -15.49 -1.12 0.91
C LEU A 50 -15.23 -0.92 2.41
N TRP A 51 -14.00 -0.53 2.78
CA TRP A 51 -13.59 -0.41 4.19
C TRP A 51 -13.56 1.02 4.70
N ASP A 52 -13.84 2.01 3.85
CA ASP A 52 -13.87 3.44 4.18
C ASP A 52 -12.58 3.90 4.89
N GLU A 53 -11.42 3.44 4.42
CA GLU A 53 -10.12 3.82 4.97
C GLU A 53 -9.87 5.33 4.76
N PRO A 54 -9.57 6.10 5.81
CA PRO A 54 -9.54 7.57 5.72
C PRO A 54 -8.53 8.08 4.69
N VAL A 55 -7.29 7.62 4.79
CA VAL A 55 -6.22 8.01 3.89
C VAL A 55 -5.29 6.84 3.61
N GLN A 56 -5.12 6.54 2.34
CA GLN A 56 -4.13 5.60 1.84
C GLN A 56 -3.04 6.38 1.10
N ILE A 57 -1.78 6.03 1.32
CA ILE A 57 -0.65 6.60 0.58
C ILE A 57 -0.02 5.52 -0.29
N GLY A 58 0.12 5.82 -1.58
CA GLY A 58 0.97 5.08 -2.51
C GLY A 58 2.33 5.75 -2.64
N SER A 59 3.40 5.00 -2.42
CA SER A 59 4.76 5.47 -2.57
C SER A 59 5.59 4.47 -3.37
N ALA A 60 6.38 4.98 -4.32
CA ALA A 60 7.38 4.20 -5.03
C ALA A 60 8.70 4.99 -5.07
N HIS A 61 9.80 4.28 -5.31
CA HIS A 61 11.11 4.91 -5.44
C HIS A 61 11.14 5.98 -6.53
N ARG A 62 10.44 5.75 -7.65
CA ARG A 62 10.31 6.72 -8.75
C ARG A 62 8.88 7.21 -8.86
N LEU A 63 8.68 8.52 -8.86
CA LEU A 63 7.38 9.15 -9.05
C LEU A 63 6.71 8.73 -10.36
N SER A 64 7.48 8.56 -11.46
CA SER A 64 6.94 8.11 -12.75
C SER A 64 6.20 6.76 -12.64
N THR A 65 6.73 5.82 -11.86
CA THR A 65 6.09 4.52 -11.61
C THR A 65 4.78 4.70 -10.84
N SER A 66 4.79 5.56 -9.83
CA SER A 66 3.57 5.87 -9.06
C SER A 66 2.50 6.54 -9.91
N PHE A 67 2.88 7.39 -10.87
CA PHE A 67 1.93 8.03 -11.78
C PHE A 67 1.29 7.06 -12.76
N GLU A 68 2.05 6.12 -13.31
CA GLU A 68 1.50 5.07 -14.16
C GLU A 68 0.50 4.20 -13.39
N GLN A 69 0.85 3.83 -12.17
CA GLN A 69 -0.02 3.12 -11.24
C GLN A 69 -1.31 3.89 -10.97
N PHE A 70 -1.21 5.20 -10.71
CA PHE A 70 -2.36 6.06 -10.45
C PHE A 70 -3.30 6.15 -11.66
N ARG A 71 -2.75 6.33 -12.88
CA ARG A 71 -3.55 6.37 -14.12
C ARG A 71 -4.28 5.05 -14.37
N ASN A 72 -3.64 3.93 -14.09
CA ASN A 72 -4.26 2.62 -14.20
C ASN A 72 -5.43 2.48 -13.20
N LEU A 73 -5.24 2.94 -11.97
CA LEU A 73 -6.30 2.94 -10.94
C LEU A 73 -7.46 3.85 -11.34
N GLU A 74 -7.16 5.07 -11.82
CA GLU A 74 -8.14 6.02 -12.35
C GLU A 74 -8.97 5.39 -13.48
N ALA A 75 -8.30 4.75 -14.44
CA ALA A 75 -8.98 4.10 -15.56
C ALA A 75 -9.91 2.97 -15.10
N ILE A 76 -9.51 2.15 -14.11
CA ILE A 76 -10.37 1.12 -13.53
C ILE A 76 -11.62 1.73 -12.90
N ILE A 77 -11.46 2.80 -12.13
CA ILE A 77 -12.57 3.50 -11.48
C ILE A 77 -13.50 4.14 -12.51
N ALA A 78 -12.94 4.83 -13.53
CA ALA A 78 -13.71 5.50 -14.57
C ALA A 78 -14.54 4.52 -15.43
N ASN A 79 -14.03 3.30 -15.66
CA ASN A 79 -14.72 2.26 -16.41
C ASN A 79 -15.78 1.48 -15.60
N SER A 80 -15.98 1.83 -14.33
CA SER A 80 -17.00 1.23 -13.46
C SER A 80 -18.07 2.26 -13.10
N ASP A 81 -19.28 2.09 -13.59
CA ASP A 81 -20.43 2.96 -13.24
C ASP A 81 -20.71 3.00 -11.73
N TYR A 82 -20.42 1.92 -11.02
CA TYR A 82 -20.58 1.84 -9.58
C TYR A 82 -19.54 2.64 -8.84
N LEU A 83 -18.25 2.52 -9.20
CA LEU A 83 -17.16 3.20 -8.53
C LEU A 83 -17.12 4.69 -8.89
N SER A 84 -17.29 5.03 -10.18
CA SER A 84 -17.23 6.42 -10.65
C SER A 84 -18.26 7.33 -9.99
N LYS A 85 -19.47 6.82 -9.71
CA LYS A 85 -20.52 7.56 -8.99
C LYS A 85 -20.17 7.85 -7.53
N GLN A 86 -19.22 7.17 -6.94
CA GLN A 86 -18.78 7.36 -5.55
C GLN A 86 -17.55 8.27 -5.44
N VAL A 87 -16.96 8.66 -6.56
CA VAL A 87 -15.82 9.58 -6.58
C VAL A 87 -16.31 11.02 -6.50
N LYS A 88 -15.77 11.77 -5.56
CA LYS A 88 -16.01 13.21 -5.41
C LYS A 88 -15.08 14.03 -6.30
N LYS A 89 -13.79 13.64 -6.35
CA LYS A 89 -12.75 14.39 -7.04
C LYS A 89 -11.56 13.53 -7.39
N ILE A 90 -11.00 13.76 -8.56
CA ILE A 90 -9.68 13.26 -8.96
C ILE A 90 -8.79 14.48 -9.26
N ARG A 91 -7.62 14.53 -8.66
CA ARG A 91 -6.58 15.53 -8.94
C ARG A 91 -5.44 14.85 -9.70
N LEU A 92 -5.03 15.46 -10.80
CA LEU A 92 -3.95 14.97 -11.68
C LEU A 92 -2.76 15.95 -11.69
N ARG A 93 -2.63 16.78 -10.67
CA ARG A 93 -1.54 17.75 -10.59
C ARG A 93 -0.28 17.06 -10.14
N HIS A 94 0.79 17.25 -10.90
CA HIS A 94 2.08 16.59 -10.68
C HIS A 94 2.59 16.73 -9.24
N GLY A 95 2.73 15.58 -8.54
CA GLY A 95 3.11 15.50 -7.12
C GLY A 95 1.96 15.70 -6.12
N GLU A 96 0.73 15.93 -6.60
CA GLU A 96 -0.48 16.09 -5.79
C GLU A 96 -1.63 15.20 -6.30
N GLU A 97 -1.30 14.06 -6.92
CA GLU A 97 -2.30 13.12 -7.41
C GLU A 97 -3.10 12.54 -6.25
N GLU A 98 -4.42 12.68 -6.39
CA GLU A 98 -5.35 12.28 -5.33
C GLU A 98 -6.67 11.80 -5.92
N ILE A 99 -7.22 10.73 -5.39
CA ILE A 99 -8.61 10.30 -5.55
C ILE A 99 -9.30 10.51 -4.23
N GLU A 100 -10.40 11.28 -4.22
CA GLU A 100 -11.25 11.52 -3.07
C GLU A 100 -12.64 10.95 -3.34
N THR A 101 -13.16 10.14 -2.42
CA THR A 101 -14.52 9.59 -2.49
C THR A 101 -15.54 10.56 -1.88
N LEU A 102 -16.84 10.34 -2.16
CA LEU A 102 -17.94 11.09 -1.53
C LEU A 102 -17.97 10.95 0.00
N LYS A 103 -17.44 9.85 0.53
CA LYS A 103 -17.30 9.62 1.98
C LYS A 103 -16.08 10.31 2.59
N GLY A 104 -15.24 10.97 1.77
CA GLY A 104 -14.03 11.66 2.22
C GLY A 104 -12.79 10.75 2.34
N CYS A 105 -12.87 9.47 1.96
CA CYS A 105 -11.71 8.60 1.89
C CYS A 105 -10.81 9.03 0.74
N ARG A 106 -9.47 8.97 0.94
CA ARG A 106 -8.52 9.47 -0.04
C ARG A 106 -7.41 8.46 -0.33
N PHE A 107 -7.05 8.36 -1.59
CA PHE A 107 -5.80 7.76 -2.03
C PHE A 107 -4.89 8.84 -2.61
N ILE A 108 -3.66 8.92 -2.13
CA ILE A 108 -2.71 9.98 -2.45
C ILE A 108 -1.40 9.35 -2.88
N ILE A 109 -0.80 9.85 -3.96
CA ILE A 109 0.57 9.48 -4.33
C ILE A 109 1.56 10.48 -3.72
N ARG A 110 2.65 9.94 -3.19
CA ARG A 110 3.77 10.74 -2.69
C ARG A 110 5.11 10.11 -3.08
N ALA A 111 6.08 10.97 -3.39
CA ALA A 111 7.48 10.54 -3.46
C ALA A 111 7.94 10.07 -2.08
N SER A 112 8.73 9.02 -2.04
CA SER A 112 9.21 8.43 -0.78
C SER A 112 9.86 9.45 0.17
N GLY A 113 10.61 10.42 -0.33
CA GLY A 113 11.25 11.47 0.51
C GLY A 113 10.32 12.59 0.99
N SER A 114 9.09 12.71 0.49
CA SER A 114 8.13 13.76 0.85
C SER A 114 6.82 13.23 1.44
N ALA A 115 6.67 11.92 1.52
CA ALA A 115 5.40 11.25 1.84
C ALA A 115 4.87 11.58 3.26
N SER A 116 5.75 11.91 4.19
CA SER A 116 5.38 12.20 5.58
C SER A 116 4.92 13.63 5.84
N ARG A 117 5.14 14.57 4.90
CA ARG A 117 4.87 15.98 5.16
C ARG A 117 3.42 16.35 4.85
N GLY A 118 2.70 16.82 5.87
CA GLY A 118 1.41 17.48 5.71
C GLY A 118 0.19 16.57 5.45
N VAL A 119 0.33 15.24 5.59
CA VAL A 119 -0.79 14.31 5.47
C VAL A 119 -1.11 13.73 6.84
N SER A 120 -2.31 14.00 7.34
CA SER A 120 -2.83 13.44 8.60
C SER A 120 -3.87 12.34 8.32
N GLY A 121 -4.05 11.43 9.28
CA GLY A 121 -5.06 10.38 9.22
C GLY A 121 -4.73 9.23 8.28
N VAL A 122 -3.44 9.02 7.99
CA VAL A 122 -2.98 7.90 7.15
C VAL A 122 -3.26 6.60 7.87
N SER A 123 -4.01 5.72 7.22
CA SER A 123 -4.33 4.37 7.73
C SER A 123 -3.57 3.27 6.99
N THR A 124 -3.22 3.50 5.73
CA THR A 124 -2.60 2.47 4.90
C THR A 124 -1.48 3.03 4.04
N LEU A 125 -0.36 2.31 4.02
CA LEU A 125 0.77 2.56 3.12
C LEU A 125 0.87 1.45 2.08
N HIS A 126 1.00 1.85 0.83
CA HIS A 126 1.32 0.98 -0.30
C HIS A 126 2.73 1.32 -0.80
N LEU A 127 3.68 0.42 -0.60
CA LEU A 127 5.08 0.59 -0.98
C LEU A 127 5.35 -0.26 -2.23
N ASP A 128 5.33 0.38 -3.40
CA ASP A 128 5.69 -0.31 -4.64
C ASP A 128 7.21 -0.28 -4.87
N GLU A 129 7.73 -1.34 -5.47
CA GLU A 129 9.17 -1.55 -5.71
C GLU A 129 10.02 -1.41 -4.42
N LEU A 130 9.57 -2.01 -3.31
CA LEU A 130 10.27 -1.94 -2.02
C LEU A 130 11.76 -2.31 -2.10
N ARG A 131 12.16 -3.18 -3.04
CA ARG A 131 13.55 -3.56 -3.29
C ARG A 131 14.46 -2.37 -3.61
N GLU A 132 13.91 -1.28 -4.18
CA GLU A 132 14.66 -0.07 -4.53
C GLU A 132 14.80 0.90 -3.35
N MET A 133 14.05 0.69 -2.26
CA MET A 133 14.13 1.52 -1.06
C MET A 133 15.32 1.09 -0.21
N ARG A 134 16.36 1.92 -0.20
CA ARG A 134 17.63 1.63 0.47
C ARG A 134 17.83 2.44 1.75
N ASP A 135 17.03 3.49 1.94
CA ASP A 135 17.15 4.41 3.05
C ASP A 135 16.15 4.07 4.16
N LEU A 136 16.69 3.68 5.32
CA LEU A 136 15.92 3.34 6.51
C LEU A 136 15.18 4.56 7.08
N GLU A 137 15.76 5.75 6.98
CA GLU A 137 15.15 6.98 7.48
C GLU A 137 13.86 7.28 6.69
N THR A 138 13.92 7.18 5.37
CA THR A 138 12.75 7.31 4.49
C THR A 138 11.67 6.29 4.84
N TYR A 139 12.02 5.01 5.01
CA TYR A 139 11.08 3.96 5.39
C TYR A 139 10.42 4.24 6.75
N SER A 140 11.24 4.60 7.75
CA SER A 140 10.75 4.92 9.10
C SER A 140 9.85 6.14 9.09
N SER A 141 10.22 7.19 8.34
CA SER A 141 9.42 8.40 8.17
C SER A 141 8.03 8.12 7.58
N LEU A 142 7.95 7.23 6.58
CA LEU A 142 6.69 6.76 6.04
C LEU A 142 5.85 6.03 7.10
N ARG A 143 6.47 5.13 7.85
CA ARG A 143 5.77 4.38 8.91
C ARG A 143 5.27 5.27 10.04
N TYR A 144 5.99 6.32 10.40
CA TYR A 144 5.54 7.27 11.42
C TYR A 144 4.21 7.95 11.06
N THR A 145 3.86 8.06 9.77
CA THR A 145 2.56 8.61 9.36
C THR A 145 1.37 7.78 9.83
N LEU A 146 1.60 6.49 10.12
CA LEU A 146 0.57 5.55 10.58
C LEU A 146 0.37 5.56 12.10
N MET A 147 1.21 6.22 12.90
CA MET A 147 1.17 6.13 14.37
C MET A 147 -0.16 6.58 14.99
N ALA A 148 -0.88 7.47 14.33
CA ALA A 148 -2.18 7.95 14.81
C ALA A 148 -3.37 7.08 14.30
N ALA A 149 -3.10 6.09 13.46
CA ALA A 149 -4.15 5.24 12.89
C ALA A 149 -4.62 4.20 13.92
N LYS A 150 -5.95 4.02 13.99
CA LYS A 150 -6.54 2.98 14.86
C LYS A 150 -6.26 1.56 14.35
N ASN A 151 -6.18 1.40 13.03
CA ASN A 151 -5.98 0.12 12.37
C ASN A 151 -5.01 0.29 11.19
N PRO A 152 -3.70 0.49 11.47
CA PRO A 152 -2.71 0.77 10.45
C PRO A 152 -2.38 -0.48 9.64
N MET A 153 -2.05 -0.29 8.36
CA MET A 153 -1.55 -1.37 7.49
C MET A 153 -0.45 -0.89 6.56
N VAL A 154 0.60 -1.69 6.43
CA VAL A 154 1.67 -1.50 5.46
C VAL A 154 1.67 -2.68 4.50
N LEU A 155 1.52 -2.39 3.22
CA LEU A 155 1.60 -3.39 2.17
C LEU A 155 2.76 -3.04 1.24
N SER A 156 3.64 -3.99 1.04
CA SER A 156 4.75 -3.84 0.10
C SER A 156 4.59 -4.80 -1.08
N TYR A 157 4.91 -4.28 -2.26
CA TYR A 157 4.83 -4.99 -3.52
C TYR A 157 6.18 -4.90 -4.21
N THR A 158 6.83 -6.03 -4.46
CA THR A 158 8.19 -6.01 -4.99
C THR A 158 8.52 -7.24 -5.82
N ASN A 159 9.58 -7.16 -6.58
CA ASN A 159 10.26 -8.32 -7.15
C ASN A 159 11.36 -8.77 -6.18
N ALA A 160 12.04 -9.88 -6.47
CA ALA A 160 13.22 -10.29 -5.71
C ALA A 160 14.24 -9.14 -5.63
N GLY A 161 14.79 -8.97 -4.43
CA GLY A 161 15.82 -7.96 -4.17
C GLY A 161 17.23 -8.47 -4.45
N GLU A 162 18.17 -7.60 -4.21
CA GLU A 162 19.62 -7.81 -4.26
C GLU A 162 20.21 -7.61 -2.85
N SER A 163 21.53 -7.80 -2.70
CA SER A 163 22.22 -7.50 -1.43
C SER A 163 22.06 -6.04 -0.99
N THR A 164 21.87 -5.13 -1.95
CA THR A 164 21.66 -3.70 -1.70
C THR A 164 20.22 -3.31 -1.36
N SER A 165 19.28 -4.24 -1.42
CA SER A 165 17.86 -4.03 -1.08
C SER A 165 17.65 -4.10 0.44
N LEU A 166 18.24 -3.15 1.19
CA LEU A 166 18.39 -3.22 2.64
C LEU A 166 17.06 -3.42 3.38
N ILE A 167 16.05 -2.61 3.07
CA ILE A 167 14.75 -2.66 3.75
C ILE A 167 14.03 -3.98 3.45
N LEU A 168 14.02 -4.40 2.18
CA LEU A 168 13.41 -5.67 1.79
C LEU A 168 14.07 -6.85 2.49
N ASN A 169 15.39 -6.86 2.56
CA ASN A 169 16.15 -7.95 3.19
C ASN A 169 15.87 -8.02 4.69
N GLN A 170 15.85 -6.88 5.39
CA GLN A 170 15.49 -6.82 6.81
C GLN A 170 14.06 -7.31 7.08
N LEU A 171 13.08 -6.87 6.29
CA LEU A 171 11.69 -7.31 6.45
C LEU A 171 11.53 -8.80 6.15
N ARG A 172 12.28 -9.32 5.16
CA ARG A 172 12.29 -10.75 4.87
C ARG A 172 12.89 -11.56 6.00
N GLU A 173 14.00 -11.11 6.58
CA GLU A 173 14.63 -11.77 7.74
C GLU A 173 13.67 -11.82 8.93
N ARG A 174 12.98 -10.72 9.25
CA ARG A 174 11.94 -10.68 10.28
C ARG A 174 10.81 -11.68 10.00
N ALA A 175 10.30 -11.70 8.77
CA ALA A 175 9.24 -12.63 8.39
C ALA A 175 9.69 -14.10 8.52
N MET A 176 10.91 -14.42 8.12
CA MET A 176 11.46 -15.78 8.27
C MET A 176 11.66 -16.16 9.74
N ALA A 177 12.08 -15.22 10.57
CA ALA A 177 12.20 -15.43 12.02
C ALA A 177 10.83 -15.69 12.67
N ALA A 178 9.80 -14.92 12.29
CA ALA A 178 8.44 -15.12 12.76
C ALA A 178 7.87 -16.50 12.34
N ILE A 179 8.12 -16.93 11.11
CA ILE A 179 7.77 -18.28 10.64
C ILE A 179 8.49 -19.36 11.47
N ALA A 180 9.73 -19.10 11.88
CA ALA A 180 10.50 -20.00 12.74
C ALA A 180 10.09 -19.93 14.23
N GLY A 181 9.10 -19.14 14.60
CA GLY A 181 8.52 -19.04 15.94
C GLY A 181 9.03 -17.85 16.77
N ALA A 182 9.74 -16.90 16.20
CA ALA A 182 10.03 -15.64 16.87
C ALA A 182 8.75 -14.80 17.02
N ASP A 183 8.60 -14.16 18.17
CA ASP A 183 7.49 -13.25 18.42
C ASP A 183 7.74 -11.90 17.70
N ASP A 184 6.92 -11.60 16.72
CA ASP A 184 6.92 -10.32 16.01
C ASP A 184 5.47 -9.81 15.87
N PRO A 185 5.09 -8.78 16.64
CA PRO A 185 3.70 -8.31 16.71
C PRO A 185 3.20 -7.65 15.42
N GLU A 186 4.06 -7.44 14.44
CA GLU A 186 3.70 -6.81 13.16
C GLU A 186 3.59 -7.80 12.00
N ILE A 187 4.02 -9.05 12.16
CA ILE A 187 4.07 -10.08 11.10
C ILE A 187 3.17 -11.26 11.42
#